data_d900d430824b315486c03a26e13aa70d
#
_entry.id   d900d430824b315486c03a26e13aa70d
#
_cell.length_a   1.000
_cell.length_b   1.000
_cell.length_c   1.000
_cell.angle_alpha   90.00
_cell.angle_beta   90.00
_cell.angle_gamma   90.00
#
_symmetry.space_group_name_H-M   'P 1'
#
loop_
_entity.id
_entity.type
_entity.pdbx_description
1 polymer ?
#
loop_
_entity_poly.entity_id
_entity_poly.type
_entity_poly.pdbx_seq_one_letter_code
_entity_poly.pdbx_strand_id
1 'polypeptide(L)'
;MRKRARIIYNPTSGKELFKRVLPDALIKLEKAGYETSAYATEKIGDATFEAERALESEYDLLIAAGGDGTLNEVVNGIAEQPNRPKLGVIPMGTVNDFGRALHLPSDIMGAIDVIIDGHTTKVDIGKMNNRYFINLAAGGKLTQVSYETPSKLKSIVGPFAYYIKGFEMLPQMKAVDVRIEYDDNIFQGEALLFLLGLTNSMAGFEKLVPDAKLDDGYFT
;
A
#
# COMPACT_ATOMS: atom_id res chain seq x y z
N MET A 1 16.54 24.09 11.81
CA MET A 1 16.53 22.68 12.22
C MET A 1 16.69 21.80 10.98
N ARG A 2 17.39 20.66 11.08
CA ARG A 2 17.39 19.65 10.01
C ARG A 2 16.00 19.03 9.92
N LYS A 3 15.53 18.74 8.70
CA LYS A 3 14.31 17.97 8.50
C LYS A 3 14.51 16.54 8.97
N ARG A 4 13.48 15.93 9.54
CA ARG A 4 13.56 14.57 10.08
C ARG A 4 12.81 13.58 9.17
N ALA A 5 13.46 12.47 8.86
CA ALA A 5 12.91 11.40 8.06
C ALA A 5 12.84 10.07 8.82
N ARG A 6 11.72 9.37 8.74
CA ARG A 6 11.54 8.04 9.29
C ARG A 6 11.26 7.04 8.18
N ILE A 7 12.09 6.02 8.07
CA ILE A 7 11.86 4.89 7.17
C ILE A 7 11.16 3.78 7.97
N ILE A 8 9.99 3.36 7.50
CA ILE A 8 9.29 2.16 8.00
C ILE A 8 9.43 1.11 6.92
N TYR A 9 10.09 -0.01 7.21
CA TYR A 9 10.36 -1.00 6.20
C TYR A 9 9.98 -2.41 6.64
N ASN A 10 9.47 -3.20 5.68
CA ASN A 10 9.26 -4.62 5.87
C ASN A 10 10.54 -5.38 5.51
N PRO A 11 11.23 -5.99 6.51
CA PRO A 11 12.52 -6.62 6.29
C PRO A 11 12.46 -7.89 5.42
N THR A 12 11.27 -8.45 5.19
CA THR A 12 11.08 -9.66 4.37
C THR A 12 10.64 -9.33 2.93
N SER A 13 10.31 -8.07 2.64
CA SER A 13 9.94 -7.63 1.29
C SER A 13 11.14 -7.63 0.34
N GLY A 14 10.87 -7.80 -0.96
CA GLY A 14 11.88 -7.67 -2.01
C GLY A 14 13.08 -8.61 -1.85
N LYS A 15 12.88 -9.85 -1.38
CA LYS A 15 13.95 -10.82 -1.11
C LYS A 15 14.98 -10.29 -0.08
N GLU A 16 14.51 -9.51 0.89
CA GLU A 16 15.32 -8.91 1.97
C GLU A 16 16.40 -7.91 1.50
N LEU A 17 16.26 -7.37 0.29
CA LEU A 17 17.26 -6.46 -0.29
C LEU A 17 17.41 -5.18 0.55
N PHE A 18 16.33 -4.67 1.14
CA PHE A 18 16.39 -3.40 1.88
C PHE A 18 17.35 -3.44 3.06
N LYS A 19 17.45 -4.57 3.75
CA LYS A 19 18.42 -4.75 4.86
C LYS A 19 19.85 -4.47 4.41
N ARG A 20 20.20 -4.83 3.17
CA ARG A 20 21.55 -4.67 2.62
C ARG A 20 21.83 -3.24 2.19
N VAL A 21 20.83 -2.55 1.65
CA VAL A 21 20.97 -1.18 1.13
C VAL A 21 20.58 -0.11 2.13
N LEU A 22 20.06 -0.48 3.31
CA LEU A 22 19.65 0.46 4.35
C LEU A 22 20.74 1.46 4.74
N PRO A 23 22.03 1.05 4.95
CA PRO A 23 23.08 2.01 5.25
C PRO A 23 23.26 3.06 4.16
N ASP A 24 23.23 2.65 2.88
CA ASP A 24 23.38 3.55 1.75
C ASP A 24 22.17 4.49 1.62
N ALA A 25 20.96 3.98 1.89
CA ALA A 25 19.74 4.75 1.92
C ALA A 25 19.79 5.86 2.99
N LEU A 26 20.22 5.53 4.22
CA LEU A 26 20.40 6.49 5.30
C LEU A 26 21.41 7.56 4.93
N ILE A 27 22.60 7.17 4.45
CA ILE A 27 23.66 8.10 4.04
C ILE A 27 23.15 9.05 2.94
N LYS A 28 22.39 8.54 1.98
CA LYS A 28 21.87 9.33 0.87
C LYS A 28 20.88 10.39 1.35
N LEU A 29 19.96 10.02 2.23
CA LEU A 29 18.99 10.94 2.84
C LEU A 29 19.67 11.96 3.76
N GLU A 30 20.68 11.56 4.52
CA GLU A 30 21.47 12.48 5.37
C GLU A 30 22.23 13.52 4.53
N LYS A 31 22.81 13.11 3.40
CA LYS A 31 23.45 14.04 2.43
C LYS A 31 22.44 15.02 1.82
N ALA A 32 21.18 14.60 1.69
CA ALA A 32 20.09 15.48 1.26
C ALA A 32 19.55 16.39 2.38
N GLY A 33 20.12 16.34 3.58
CA GLY A 33 19.81 17.25 4.70
C GLY A 33 18.79 16.71 5.69
N TYR A 34 18.42 15.44 5.63
CA TYR A 34 17.54 14.81 6.61
C TYR A 34 18.32 14.22 7.78
N GLU A 35 17.77 14.34 8.99
CA GLU A 35 18.11 13.48 10.13
C GLU A 35 17.27 12.20 10.00
N THR A 36 17.92 11.08 9.69
CA THR A 36 17.23 9.88 9.24
C THR A 36 17.29 8.75 10.26
N SER A 37 16.17 8.07 10.44
CA SER A 37 16.07 6.86 11.25
C SER A 37 15.22 5.79 10.53
N ALA A 38 15.35 4.53 10.96
CA ALA A 38 14.63 3.41 10.35
C ALA A 38 13.99 2.51 11.40
N TYR A 39 12.85 1.94 11.05
CA TYR A 39 12.11 0.96 11.84
C TYR A 39 11.77 -0.26 10.98
N ALA A 40 12.16 -1.44 11.44
CA ALA A 40 11.82 -2.71 10.81
C ALA A 40 10.52 -3.26 11.39
N THR A 41 9.55 -3.58 10.55
CA THR A 41 8.32 -4.23 11.00
C THR A 41 8.56 -5.71 11.27
N GLU A 42 7.91 -6.27 12.30
CA GLU A 42 8.00 -7.68 12.67
C GLU A 42 6.70 -8.43 12.37
N LYS A 43 5.56 -7.75 12.48
CA LYS A 43 4.22 -8.31 12.30
C LYS A 43 3.26 -7.33 11.65
N ILE A 44 2.09 -7.81 11.28
CA ILE A 44 0.99 -7.01 10.77
C ILE A 44 0.57 -5.98 11.83
N GLY A 45 0.37 -4.73 11.42
CA GLY A 45 -0.01 -3.59 12.25
C GLY A 45 1.18 -2.77 12.76
N ASP A 46 2.41 -3.29 12.71
CA ASP A 46 3.58 -2.56 13.19
C ASP A 46 3.84 -1.28 12.38
N ALA A 47 3.60 -1.32 11.07
CA ALA A 47 3.79 -0.13 10.23
C ALA A 47 2.75 0.96 10.54
N THR A 48 1.51 0.59 10.89
CA THR A 48 0.49 1.54 11.35
C THR A 48 0.93 2.18 12.67
N PHE A 49 1.28 1.36 13.65
CA PHE A 49 1.71 1.83 14.96
C PHE A 49 2.93 2.78 14.88
N GLU A 50 3.92 2.43 14.08
CA GLU A 50 5.11 3.26 13.93
C GLU A 50 4.82 4.56 13.14
N ALA A 51 3.88 4.53 12.20
CA ALA A 51 3.42 5.71 11.50
C ALA A 51 2.69 6.69 12.44
N GLU A 52 1.84 6.19 13.34
CA GLU A 52 1.21 6.99 14.40
C GLU A 52 2.27 7.62 15.34
N ARG A 53 3.26 6.84 15.78
CA ARG A 53 4.39 7.38 16.59
C ARG A 53 5.20 8.44 15.86
N ALA A 54 5.35 8.30 14.55
CA ALA A 54 6.06 9.29 13.74
C ALA A 54 5.33 10.63 13.70
N LEU A 55 3.99 10.64 13.75
CA LEU A 55 3.20 11.89 13.90
C LEU A 55 3.51 12.59 15.23
N GLU A 56 3.47 11.85 16.34
CA GLU A 56 3.78 12.39 17.68
C GLU A 56 5.21 12.93 17.78
N SER A 57 6.12 12.35 17.00
CA SER A 57 7.53 12.71 16.96
C SER A 57 7.86 13.81 15.94
N GLU A 58 6.87 14.40 15.28
CA GLU A 58 7.00 15.52 14.35
C GLU A 58 8.04 15.28 13.23
N TYR A 59 7.96 14.11 12.56
CA TYR A 59 8.76 13.87 11.36
C TYR A 59 8.21 14.66 10.17
N ASP A 60 9.10 15.21 9.34
CA ASP A 60 8.75 15.94 8.11
C ASP A 60 8.47 14.99 6.94
N LEU A 61 9.11 13.83 6.98
CA LEU A 61 9.06 12.81 5.93
C LEU A 61 8.94 11.41 6.54
N LEU A 62 7.94 10.68 6.10
CA LEU A 62 7.76 9.27 6.39
C LEU A 62 7.99 8.48 5.10
N ILE A 63 8.80 7.44 5.15
CA ILE A 63 9.11 6.62 3.97
C ILE A 63 8.63 5.20 4.22
N ALA A 64 7.68 4.75 3.44
CA ALA A 64 7.20 3.37 3.44
C ALA A 64 8.03 2.53 2.44
N ALA A 65 8.86 1.61 2.95
CA ALA A 65 9.66 0.71 2.14
C ALA A 65 9.14 -0.73 2.27
N GLY A 66 8.38 -1.16 1.28
CA GLY A 66 7.70 -2.46 1.31
C GLY A 66 6.79 -2.68 0.11
N GLY A 67 5.90 -3.65 0.21
CA GLY A 67 4.81 -3.84 -0.75
C GLY A 67 3.59 -3.00 -0.41
N ASP A 68 2.54 -3.15 -1.23
CA ASP A 68 1.28 -2.41 -1.06
C ASP A 68 0.67 -2.56 0.34
N GLY A 69 0.85 -3.72 0.99
CA GLY A 69 0.39 -3.94 2.37
C GLY A 69 1.11 -3.05 3.40
N THR A 70 2.44 -2.93 3.30
CA THR A 70 3.22 -2.06 4.20
C THR A 70 2.83 -0.59 4.00
N LEU A 71 2.70 -0.18 2.74
CA LEU A 71 2.27 1.17 2.40
C LEU A 71 0.86 1.45 2.93
N ASN A 72 -0.07 0.52 2.76
CA ASN A 72 -1.44 0.66 3.26
C ASN A 72 -1.50 0.78 4.78
N GLU A 73 -0.67 0.02 5.50
CA GLU A 73 -0.55 0.16 6.96
C GLU A 73 -0.03 1.55 7.36
N VAL A 74 1.02 2.06 6.69
CA VAL A 74 1.54 3.40 6.95
C VAL A 74 0.46 4.46 6.71
N VAL A 75 -0.27 4.37 5.59
CA VAL A 75 -1.38 5.30 5.29
C VAL A 75 -2.45 5.24 6.38
N ASN A 76 -2.83 4.07 6.86
CA ASN A 76 -3.80 3.95 7.95
C ASN A 76 -3.34 4.63 9.24
N GLY A 77 -2.04 4.73 9.50
CA GLY A 77 -1.50 5.43 10.66
C GLY A 77 -1.51 6.96 10.54
N ILE A 78 -1.49 7.51 9.32
CA ILE A 78 -1.38 8.96 9.09
C ILE A 78 -2.58 9.61 8.41
N ALA A 79 -3.55 8.82 7.95
CA ALA A 79 -4.72 9.33 7.23
C ALA A 79 -5.55 10.29 8.12
N GLU A 80 -6.10 11.32 7.47
CA GLU A 80 -6.92 12.37 8.11
C GLU A 80 -6.23 13.14 9.24
N GLN A 81 -4.93 12.93 9.49
CA GLN A 81 -4.19 13.70 10.50
C GLN A 81 -3.82 15.09 9.94
N PRO A 82 -4.07 16.18 10.69
CA PRO A 82 -3.85 17.53 10.20
C PRO A 82 -2.38 17.85 9.92
N ASN A 83 -1.47 17.30 10.72
CA ASN A 83 -0.03 17.55 10.66
C ASN A 83 0.75 16.34 10.11
N ARG A 84 0.14 15.58 9.18
CA ARG A 84 0.83 14.41 8.63
C ARG A 84 2.08 14.79 7.85
N PRO A 85 3.16 14.01 7.98
CA PRO A 85 4.37 14.18 7.19
C PRO A 85 4.11 13.92 5.70
N LYS A 86 5.01 14.37 4.85
CA LYS A 86 5.05 13.89 3.47
C LYS A 86 5.32 12.38 3.47
N LEU A 87 4.71 11.66 2.55
CA LEU A 87 4.90 10.22 2.41
C LEU A 87 5.75 9.92 1.18
N GLY A 88 6.92 9.32 1.39
CA GLY A 88 7.76 8.72 0.37
C GLY A 88 7.46 7.23 0.24
N VAL A 89 7.58 6.70 -0.96
CA VAL A 89 7.31 5.28 -1.23
C VAL A 89 8.51 4.64 -1.90
N ILE A 90 8.98 3.53 -1.34
CA ILE A 90 9.97 2.64 -1.96
C ILE A 90 9.27 1.31 -2.24
N PRO A 91 8.88 1.05 -3.50
CA PRO A 91 8.09 -0.12 -3.86
C PRO A 91 8.96 -1.38 -3.87
N MET A 92 8.72 -2.29 -2.93
CA MET A 92 9.52 -3.50 -2.74
C MET A 92 8.70 -4.79 -2.69
N GLY A 93 7.43 -4.71 -2.96
CA GLY A 93 6.55 -5.87 -3.04
C GLY A 93 6.67 -6.61 -4.38
N THR A 94 5.85 -7.64 -4.54
CA THR A 94 5.79 -8.42 -5.78
C THR A 94 5.04 -7.69 -6.89
N VAL A 95 4.00 -6.94 -6.55
CA VAL A 95 3.12 -6.27 -7.52
C VAL A 95 3.36 -4.76 -7.53
N ASN A 96 3.29 -4.12 -6.38
CA ASN A 96 3.49 -2.68 -6.20
C ASN A 96 2.56 -1.84 -7.08
N ASP A 97 1.27 -2.16 -7.06
CA ASP A 97 0.28 -1.51 -7.92
C ASP A 97 0.26 0.02 -7.73
N PHE A 98 0.33 0.48 -6.48
CA PHE A 98 0.38 1.90 -6.19
C PHE A 98 1.65 2.58 -6.71
N GLY A 99 2.81 1.93 -6.53
CA GLY A 99 4.08 2.43 -7.07
C GLY A 99 4.08 2.52 -8.60
N ARG A 100 3.45 1.56 -9.28
CA ARG A 100 3.27 1.57 -10.75
C ARG A 100 2.34 2.70 -11.18
N ALA A 101 1.21 2.89 -10.50
CA ALA A 101 0.27 3.96 -10.80
C ALA A 101 0.91 5.36 -10.68
N LEU A 102 1.88 5.51 -9.77
CA LEU A 102 2.69 6.72 -9.62
C LEU A 102 3.96 6.76 -10.49
N HIS A 103 4.19 5.76 -11.33
CA HIS A 103 5.40 5.63 -12.17
C HIS A 103 6.71 5.70 -11.37
N LEU A 104 6.71 5.18 -10.13
CA LEU A 104 7.90 5.16 -9.30
C LEU A 104 8.93 4.16 -9.82
N PRO A 105 10.24 4.47 -9.69
CA PRO A 105 11.31 3.53 -9.99
C PRO A 105 11.15 2.22 -9.21
N SER A 106 11.42 1.10 -9.85
CA SER A 106 11.39 -0.22 -9.23
C SER A 106 12.65 -0.53 -8.42
N ASP A 107 13.73 0.21 -8.64
CA ASP A 107 14.95 0.11 -7.87
C ASP A 107 14.92 1.05 -6.66
N ILE A 108 15.48 0.58 -5.55
CA ILE A 108 15.43 1.25 -4.25
C ILE A 108 16.11 2.62 -4.29
N MET A 109 17.27 2.70 -4.91
CA MET A 109 18.07 3.94 -4.90
C MET A 109 17.47 5.00 -5.82
N GLY A 110 16.86 4.61 -6.95
CA GLY A 110 16.10 5.49 -7.82
C GLY A 110 14.83 6.02 -7.13
N ALA A 111 14.13 5.18 -6.37
CA ALA A 111 12.98 5.63 -5.57
C ALA A 111 13.41 6.66 -4.51
N ILE A 112 14.58 6.48 -3.88
CA ILE A 112 15.13 7.45 -2.93
C ILE A 112 15.51 8.77 -3.65
N ASP A 113 16.01 8.73 -4.88
CA ASP A 113 16.30 9.94 -5.66
C ASP A 113 15.01 10.76 -5.87
N VAL A 114 13.93 10.11 -6.29
CA VAL A 114 12.62 10.77 -6.45
C VAL A 114 12.14 11.41 -5.14
N ILE A 115 12.33 10.73 -4.01
CA ILE A 115 11.98 11.27 -2.69
C ILE A 115 12.81 12.51 -2.35
N ILE A 116 14.11 12.48 -2.65
CA ILE A 116 15.04 13.58 -2.39
C ILE A 116 14.76 14.78 -3.29
N ASP A 117 14.42 14.56 -4.56
CA ASP A 117 14.01 15.60 -5.50
C ASP A 117 12.79 16.38 -5.00
N GLY A 118 11.98 15.75 -4.14
CA GLY A 118 10.97 16.42 -3.35
C GLY A 118 9.71 16.81 -4.12
N HIS A 119 9.54 16.36 -5.36
CA HIS A 119 8.29 16.50 -6.08
C HIS A 119 7.18 15.74 -5.38
N THR A 120 6.06 16.41 -5.15
CA THR A 120 4.92 15.80 -4.46
C THR A 120 3.67 15.91 -5.30
N THR A 121 2.87 14.86 -5.29
CA THR A 121 1.53 14.85 -5.84
C THR A 121 0.52 14.53 -4.75
N LYS A 122 -0.71 15.01 -4.92
CA LYS A 122 -1.83 14.59 -4.08
C LYS A 122 -2.43 13.35 -4.71
N VAL A 123 -2.81 12.43 -3.86
CA VAL A 123 -3.49 11.20 -4.28
C VAL A 123 -4.71 10.98 -3.39
N ASP A 124 -5.74 10.40 -3.95
CA ASP A 124 -6.91 10.01 -3.22
C ASP A 124 -6.63 8.77 -2.38
N ILE A 125 -7.27 8.69 -1.24
CA ILE A 125 -7.35 7.50 -0.41
C ILE A 125 -8.82 7.16 -0.19
N GLY A 126 -9.17 5.90 -0.34
CA GLY A 126 -10.52 5.43 -0.04
C GLY A 126 -10.66 5.08 1.44
N LYS A 127 -11.88 5.19 1.94
CA LYS A 127 -12.25 4.75 3.29
C LYS A 127 -13.42 3.78 3.19
N MET A 128 -13.23 2.57 3.65
CA MET A 128 -14.28 1.56 3.76
C MET A 128 -14.46 1.19 5.23
N ASN A 129 -15.62 1.51 5.79
CA ASN A 129 -15.88 1.47 7.22
C ASN A 129 -14.83 2.31 7.98
N ASN A 130 -14.00 1.69 8.82
CA ASN A 130 -12.99 2.37 9.63
C ASN A 130 -11.56 2.16 9.12
N ARG A 131 -11.38 1.73 7.86
CA ARG A 131 -10.06 1.46 7.28
C ARG A 131 -9.87 2.21 5.98
N TYR A 132 -8.67 2.73 5.81
CA TYR A 132 -8.26 3.37 4.57
C TYR A 132 -7.65 2.35 3.62
N PHE A 133 -7.81 2.60 2.32
CA PHE A 133 -7.16 1.85 1.26
C PHE A 133 -6.61 2.80 0.19
N ILE A 134 -5.50 2.42 -0.43
CA ILE A 134 -4.75 3.27 -1.36
C ILE A 134 -4.89 2.85 -2.81
N ASN A 135 -5.39 1.66 -3.06
CA ASN A 135 -5.44 1.11 -4.41
C ASN A 135 -6.77 0.40 -4.66
N LEU A 136 -7.07 -0.57 -3.81
CA LEU A 136 -8.22 -1.44 -3.94
C LEU A 136 -8.79 -1.79 -2.58
N ALA A 137 -10.11 -1.71 -2.46
CA ALA A 137 -10.86 -2.44 -1.45
C ALA A 137 -11.71 -3.54 -2.12
N ALA A 138 -11.79 -4.68 -1.50
CA ALA A 138 -12.56 -5.80 -1.99
C ALA A 138 -13.33 -6.46 -0.85
N GLY A 139 -14.50 -6.98 -1.15
CA GLY A 139 -15.30 -7.75 -0.22
C GLY A 139 -16.06 -8.86 -0.93
N GLY A 140 -16.65 -9.76 -0.15
CA GLY A 140 -17.36 -10.92 -0.65
C GLY A 140 -16.62 -12.23 -0.37
N LYS A 141 -17.17 -13.33 -0.83
CA LYS A 141 -16.65 -14.68 -0.52
C LYS A 141 -15.28 -14.95 -1.12
N LEU A 142 -14.99 -14.39 -2.30
CA LEU A 142 -13.70 -14.54 -2.98
C LEU A 142 -12.52 -13.95 -2.20
N THR A 143 -12.75 -12.96 -1.35
CA THR A 143 -11.67 -12.35 -0.57
C THR A 143 -11.08 -13.28 0.50
N GLN A 144 -11.83 -14.29 0.94
CA GLN A 144 -11.36 -15.26 1.94
C GLN A 144 -10.14 -16.07 1.43
N VAL A 145 -10.07 -16.34 0.13
CA VAL A 145 -8.94 -17.05 -0.51
C VAL A 145 -7.62 -16.32 -0.28
N SER A 146 -7.66 -15.00 -0.27
CA SER A 146 -6.48 -14.15 -0.04
C SER A 146 -5.86 -14.33 1.34
N TYR A 147 -6.68 -14.51 2.35
CA TYR A 147 -6.22 -14.64 3.74
C TYR A 147 -5.67 -16.03 4.07
N GLU A 148 -6.17 -17.07 3.40
CA GLU A 148 -5.77 -18.45 3.64
C GLU A 148 -4.46 -18.85 2.93
N THR A 149 -3.95 -18.01 2.03
CA THR A 149 -2.73 -18.32 1.28
C THR A 149 -1.48 -17.92 2.08
N PRO A 150 -0.58 -18.87 2.46
CA PRO A 150 0.63 -18.57 3.20
C PRO A 150 1.53 -17.57 2.45
N SER A 151 2.11 -16.63 3.21
CA SER A 151 2.99 -15.56 2.67
C SER A 151 4.17 -16.11 1.86
N LYS A 152 4.70 -17.28 2.23
CA LYS A 152 5.78 -17.95 1.50
C LYS A 152 5.37 -18.44 0.12
N LEU A 153 4.10 -18.86 -0.06
CA LEU A 153 3.60 -19.29 -1.35
C LEU A 153 3.41 -18.09 -2.29
N LYS A 154 3.00 -16.95 -1.73
CA LYS A 154 2.88 -15.69 -2.47
C LYS A 154 4.19 -15.25 -3.12
N SER A 155 5.31 -15.43 -2.43
CA SER A 155 6.63 -15.02 -2.91
C SER A 155 7.27 -15.98 -3.93
N ILE A 156 6.83 -17.25 -3.96
CA ILE A 156 7.41 -18.26 -4.86
C ILE A 156 6.63 -18.38 -6.17
N VAL A 157 5.31 -18.37 -6.11
CA VAL A 157 4.42 -18.62 -7.26
C VAL A 157 3.80 -17.33 -7.80
N GLY A 158 3.97 -16.21 -7.08
CA GLY A 158 3.48 -14.90 -7.48
C GLY A 158 1.94 -14.82 -7.56
N PRO A 159 1.42 -13.82 -8.29
CA PRO A 159 -0.03 -13.61 -8.42
C PRO A 159 -0.77 -14.81 -9.01
N PHE A 160 -0.10 -15.64 -9.82
CA PHE A 160 -0.70 -16.77 -10.54
C PHE A 160 -1.32 -17.82 -9.59
N ALA A 161 -0.73 -18.02 -8.40
CA ALA A 161 -1.28 -18.95 -7.40
C ALA A 161 -2.68 -18.54 -6.89
N TYR A 162 -2.95 -17.24 -6.85
CA TYR A 162 -4.25 -16.72 -6.45
C TYR A 162 -5.33 -17.05 -7.48
N TYR A 163 -4.99 -16.94 -8.75
CA TYR A 163 -5.95 -17.19 -9.83
C TYR A 163 -6.31 -18.66 -9.89
N ILE A 164 -5.33 -19.56 -9.79
CA ILE A 164 -5.58 -21.02 -9.79
C ILE A 164 -6.49 -21.39 -8.62
N LYS A 165 -6.16 -20.96 -7.38
CA LYS A 165 -7.02 -21.24 -6.22
C LYS A 165 -8.39 -20.58 -6.32
N GLY A 166 -8.47 -19.37 -6.83
CA GLY A 166 -9.74 -18.68 -7.07
C GLY A 166 -10.62 -19.47 -8.05
N PHE A 167 -10.06 -19.95 -9.14
CA PHE A 167 -10.79 -20.77 -10.13
C PHE A 167 -11.24 -22.13 -9.57
N GLU A 168 -10.41 -22.79 -8.77
CA GLU A 168 -10.78 -24.07 -8.13
C GLU A 168 -11.94 -23.92 -7.14
N MET A 169 -12.07 -22.76 -6.51
CA MET A 169 -13.11 -22.51 -5.49
C MET A 169 -14.40 -21.94 -6.07
N LEU A 170 -14.39 -21.37 -7.27
CA LEU A 170 -15.58 -20.77 -7.91
C LEU A 170 -16.84 -21.65 -7.88
N PRO A 171 -16.77 -22.95 -8.20
CA PRO A 171 -17.97 -23.81 -8.20
C PRO A 171 -18.59 -24.04 -6.82
N GLN A 172 -17.85 -23.77 -5.75
CA GLN A 172 -18.27 -24.01 -4.36
C GLN A 172 -18.71 -22.72 -3.66
N MET A 173 -18.59 -21.57 -4.32
CA MET A 173 -18.89 -20.28 -3.72
C MET A 173 -20.37 -19.99 -3.74
N LYS A 174 -20.89 -19.57 -2.60
CA LYS A 174 -22.23 -18.98 -2.47
C LYS A 174 -22.07 -17.46 -2.35
N ALA A 175 -22.96 -16.73 -3.00
CA ALA A 175 -23.06 -15.30 -2.79
C ALA A 175 -23.32 -14.98 -1.30
N VAL A 176 -22.90 -13.81 -0.88
CA VAL A 176 -23.16 -13.29 0.46
C VAL A 176 -24.00 -12.03 0.34
N ASP A 177 -24.89 -11.83 1.30
CA ASP A 177 -25.64 -10.59 1.38
C ASP A 177 -24.67 -9.45 1.70
N VAL A 178 -24.71 -8.40 0.87
CA VAL A 178 -23.92 -7.20 1.06
C VAL A 178 -24.84 -5.98 1.08
N ARG A 179 -24.49 -5.03 1.93
CA ARG A 179 -25.06 -3.70 1.95
C ARG A 179 -23.91 -2.70 1.83
N ILE A 180 -23.91 -1.93 0.77
CA ILE A 180 -22.92 -0.91 0.48
C ILE A 180 -23.63 0.43 0.47
N GLU A 181 -23.22 1.31 1.39
CA GLU A 181 -23.69 2.69 1.45
C GLU A 181 -22.57 3.58 0.90
N TYR A 182 -22.88 4.38 -0.11
CA TYR A 182 -21.92 5.27 -0.75
C TYR A 182 -22.65 6.51 -1.25
N ASP A 183 -22.07 7.67 -1.00
CA ASP A 183 -22.69 8.97 -1.22
C ASP A 183 -24.12 9.00 -0.63
N ASP A 184 -25.10 9.29 -1.45
CA ASP A 184 -26.52 9.25 -1.06
C ASP A 184 -27.23 7.95 -1.52
N ASN A 185 -26.47 6.91 -1.88
CA ASN A 185 -27.01 5.68 -2.44
C ASN A 185 -26.77 4.48 -1.51
N ILE A 186 -27.62 3.48 -1.67
CA ILE A 186 -27.52 2.19 -0.99
C ILE A 186 -27.66 1.09 -2.03
N PHE A 187 -26.64 0.24 -2.12
CA PHE A 187 -26.75 -1.05 -2.78
C PHE A 187 -27.02 -2.13 -1.73
N GLN A 188 -28.04 -2.94 -1.94
CA GLN A 188 -28.31 -4.13 -1.11
C GLN A 188 -28.65 -5.31 -2.00
N GLY A 189 -27.94 -6.40 -1.84
CA GLY A 189 -28.11 -7.60 -2.65
C GLY A 189 -27.08 -8.66 -2.37
N GLU A 190 -27.14 -9.76 -3.11
CA GLU A 190 -26.16 -10.83 -3.04
C GLU A 190 -24.99 -10.57 -3.98
N ALA A 191 -23.76 -10.74 -3.49
CA ALA A 191 -22.55 -10.63 -4.29
C ALA A 191 -21.54 -11.74 -3.96
N LEU A 192 -20.89 -12.27 -4.98
CA LEU A 192 -19.72 -13.14 -4.82
C LEU A 192 -18.47 -12.32 -4.51
N LEU A 193 -18.36 -11.17 -5.13
CA LEU A 193 -17.26 -10.24 -5.04
C LEU A 193 -17.74 -8.82 -5.36
N PHE A 194 -17.25 -7.84 -4.62
CA PHE A 194 -17.27 -6.45 -5.05
C PHE A 194 -15.85 -5.88 -4.94
N LEU A 195 -15.57 -4.90 -5.78
CA LEU A 195 -14.27 -4.24 -5.87
C LEU A 195 -14.51 -2.72 -5.90
N LEU A 196 -13.68 -1.98 -5.18
CA LEU A 196 -13.64 -0.53 -5.20
C LEU A 196 -12.21 -0.13 -5.55
N GLY A 197 -11.99 0.46 -6.71
CA GLY A 197 -10.67 0.82 -7.22
C GLY A 197 -10.44 2.34 -7.18
N LEU A 198 -9.26 2.74 -6.75
CA LEU A 198 -8.72 4.11 -6.87
C LEU A 198 -7.72 4.22 -8.02
N THR A 199 -7.27 3.10 -8.55
CA THR A 199 -6.30 3.03 -9.64
C THR A 199 -6.76 2.08 -10.73
N ASN A 200 -6.29 2.29 -11.93
CA ASN A 200 -6.54 1.39 -13.06
C ASN A 200 -5.70 0.09 -13.02
N SER A 201 -4.71 0.01 -12.11
CA SER A 201 -3.89 -1.18 -11.91
C SER A 201 -4.34 -1.96 -10.68
N MET A 202 -4.62 -3.24 -10.86
CA MET A 202 -5.12 -4.11 -9.82
C MET A 202 -4.46 -5.49 -9.93
N ALA A 203 -3.74 -5.88 -8.87
CA ALA A 203 -3.07 -7.19 -8.79
C ALA A 203 -2.15 -7.48 -9.99
N GLY A 204 -1.54 -6.43 -10.58
CA GLY A 204 -0.70 -6.52 -11.77
C GLY A 204 -1.45 -6.54 -13.10
N PHE A 205 -2.78 -6.44 -13.08
CA PHE A 205 -3.57 -6.25 -14.30
C PHE A 205 -3.82 -4.76 -14.52
N GLU A 206 -3.30 -4.27 -15.62
CA GLU A 206 -3.64 -2.95 -16.12
C GLU A 206 -5.03 -3.00 -16.76
N LYS A 207 -5.87 -1.98 -16.46
CA LYS A 207 -7.21 -1.79 -17.07
C LYS A 207 -8.34 -2.66 -16.53
N LEU A 208 -8.26 -3.22 -15.34
CA LEU A 208 -9.44 -3.81 -14.69
C LEU A 208 -10.50 -2.75 -14.34
N VAL A 209 -10.04 -1.54 -14.02
CA VAL A 209 -10.88 -0.36 -13.75
C VAL A 209 -10.34 0.79 -14.60
N PRO A 210 -10.62 0.80 -15.93
CA PRO A 210 -9.92 1.66 -16.88
C PRO A 210 -10.10 3.17 -16.62
N ASP A 211 -11.19 3.56 -15.98
CA ASP A 211 -11.54 4.97 -15.75
C ASP A 211 -11.07 5.50 -14.40
N ALA A 212 -10.52 4.64 -13.52
CA ALA A 212 -10.04 5.06 -12.21
C ALA A 212 -8.80 5.95 -12.32
N LYS A 213 -8.80 7.05 -11.59
CA LYS A 213 -7.70 8.02 -11.48
C LYS A 213 -7.33 8.23 -10.02
N LEU A 214 -6.06 8.51 -9.78
CA LEU A 214 -5.52 8.67 -8.42
C LEU A 214 -5.89 10.00 -7.74
N ASP A 215 -6.48 10.96 -8.45
CA ASP A 215 -6.60 12.35 -8.00
C ASP A 215 -7.90 13.03 -8.43
N ASP A 216 -8.95 12.28 -8.72
CA ASP A 216 -10.24 12.82 -9.17
C ASP A 216 -11.32 12.86 -8.08
N GLY A 217 -11.01 12.36 -6.89
CA GLY A 217 -11.92 12.32 -5.74
C GLY A 217 -12.98 11.22 -5.82
N TYR A 218 -12.83 10.27 -6.74
CA TYR A 218 -13.79 9.18 -6.93
C TYR A 218 -13.12 7.82 -6.80
N PHE A 219 -13.92 6.81 -6.51
CA PHE A 219 -13.56 5.40 -6.69
C PHE A 219 -14.56 4.74 -7.64
N THR A 220 -14.10 3.75 -8.36
CA THR A 220 -14.91 3.00 -9.34
C THR A 220 -15.12 1.58 -8.86
#